data_79add166c61dfe3d595d0b2fb4beb8e3
#
_entry.id   79add166c61dfe3d595d0b2fb4beb8e3
#
_cell.length_a   1.000
_cell.length_b   1.000
_cell.length_c   1.000
_cell.angle_alpha   90.00
_cell.angle_beta   90.00
_cell.angle_gamma   90.00
#
_symmetry.space_group_name_H-M   'P 1'
#
loop_
_entity.id
_entity.type
_entity.pdbx_description
1 polymer ?
#
loop_
_entity_poly.entity_id
_entity_poly.type
_entity_poly.pdbx_seq_one_letter_code
_entity_poly.pdbx_strand_id
1 'polypeptide(L)'
;MNSLEAYEKDIELQLDFLKIFSKQKPLSVTLQKNSIFSGSGDSLVSSLLAESFSEGMVCAMDPLDLYKTKDLAKSKQVYFVSISGNTITNIKVAKIAKKAIAITSKSKSQLANVSDKIILLSAPNSGVFTAGSISFLESALTCISLVKPIRISKSEEIFKKAKTNAKRSKMTTKIYVLGNRFTYPLAMYCAAKFYEILGYDAHYSRIEQFSHMELFSSKKGDTVILLEEKNSHNKQLVENLKNIGINVIHPDMPSEKLSQMLYCTFLSQLLPLYEAKKKRRKECHFVLAKEIRNVSNNMIY
;
A
#
# COMPACT_ATOMS: atom_id res chain seq x y z
N MET A 1 -24.10 0.16 9.18
CA MET A 1 -22.63 0.43 9.30
C MET A 1 -22.27 1.36 8.14
N ASN A 2 -21.71 2.52 8.44
CA ASN A 2 -21.22 3.46 7.43
C ASN A 2 -19.80 3.08 6.95
N SER A 3 -19.28 3.75 5.91
CA SER A 3 -18.00 3.36 5.30
C SER A 3 -16.79 3.57 6.21
N LEU A 4 -16.83 4.53 7.13
CA LEU A 4 -15.75 4.74 8.08
C LEU A 4 -15.74 3.68 9.20
N GLU A 5 -16.91 3.28 9.68
CA GLU A 5 -17.06 2.14 10.61
C GLU A 5 -16.63 0.82 9.97
N ALA A 6 -16.98 0.63 8.70
CA ALA A 6 -16.54 -0.53 7.92
C ALA A 6 -15.02 -0.58 7.76
N TYR A 7 -14.40 0.57 7.47
CA TYR A 7 -12.95 0.71 7.39
C TYR A 7 -12.26 0.37 8.72
N GLU A 8 -12.79 0.87 9.83
CA GLU A 8 -12.27 0.55 11.16
C GLU A 8 -12.38 -0.95 11.47
N LYS A 9 -13.56 -1.55 11.18
CA LYS A 9 -13.78 -2.99 11.37
C LYS A 9 -12.80 -3.81 10.54
N ASP A 10 -12.58 -3.44 9.26
CA ASP A 10 -11.62 -4.13 8.40
C ASP A 10 -10.18 -4.01 8.90
N ILE A 11 -9.81 -2.90 9.56
CA ILE A 11 -8.51 -2.75 10.22
C ILE A 11 -8.40 -3.69 11.42
N GLU A 12 -9.44 -3.82 12.25
CA GLU A 12 -9.43 -4.69 13.43
C GLU A 12 -9.38 -6.18 13.05
N LEU A 13 -10.07 -6.59 11.99
CA LEU A 13 -10.05 -7.95 11.46
C LEU A 13 -8.64 -8.41 11.03
N GLN A 14 -7.72 -7.49 10.74
CA GLN A 14 -6.36 -7.83 10.34
C GLN A 14 -5.60 -8.63 11.41
N LEU A 15 -5.87 -8.41 12.70
CA LEU A 15 -5.17 -9.12 13.77
C LEU A 15 -5.48 -10.62 13.76
N ASP A 16 -6.74 -10.99 13.61
CA ASP A 16 -7.14 -12.39 13.54
C ASP A 16 -6.73 -13.01 12.20
N PHE A 17 -6.84 -12.26 11.12
CA PHE A 17 -6.35 -12.71 9.81
C PHE A 17 -4.86 -13.03 9.82
N LEU A 18 -4.02 -12.23 10.47
CA LEU A 18 -2.57 -12.49 10.56
C LEU A 18 -2.22 -13.80 11.28
N LYS A 19 -3.08 -14.28 12.19
CA LYS A 19 -2.90 -15.58 12.89
C LYS A 19 -3.11 -16.78 11.95
N ILE A 20 -3.99 -16.61 10.94
CA ILE A 20 -4.39 -17.69 10.02
C ILE A 20 -3.85 -17.50 8.59
N PHE A 21 -3.08 -16.45 8.34
CA PHE A 21 -2.57 -16.12 7.00
C PHE A 21 -1.77 -17.30 6.40
N SER A 22 -2.22 -17.77 5.23
CA SER A 22 -1.56 -18.84 4.47
C SER A 22 -0.49 -18.26 3.55
N LYS A 23 0.77 -18.53 3.87
CA LYS A 23 1.93 -18.06 3.10
C LYS A 23 2.08 -18.85 1.81
N GLN A 24 2.53 -18.18 0.77
CA GLN A 24 2.93 -18.82 -0.47
C GLN A 24 4.33 -19.43 -0.32
N LYS A 25 4.62 -20.47 -1.12
CA LYS A 25 5.98 -20.99 -1.26
C LYS A 25 6.81 -19.99 -2.06
N PRO A 26 7.98 -19.59 -1.58
CA PRO A 26 8.84 -18.67 -2.32
C PRO A 26 9.27 -19.24 -3.67
N LEU A 27 9.30 -18.38 -4.67
CA LEU A 27 9.82 -18.67 -6.00
C LEU A 27 11.34 -18.91 -5.94
N SER A 28 11.85 -19.81 -6.77
CA SER A 28 13.30 -19.94 -6.94
C SER A 28 13.91 -18.63 -7.46
N VAL A 29 15.21 -18.42 -7.23
CA VAL A 29 15.93 -17.21 -7.70
C VAL A 29 15.76 -17.03 -9.22
N THR A 30 15.85 -18.10 -9.99
CA THR A 30 15.65 -18.07 -11.45
C THR A 30 14.25 -17.61 -11.82
N LEU A 31 13.22 -18.09 -11.12
CA LEU A 31 11.86 -17.65 -11.36
C LEU A 31 11.63 -16.20 -10.93
N GLN A 32 12.23 -15.77 -9.82
CA GLN A 32 12.13 -14.37 -9.40
C GLN A 32 12.69 -13.42 -10.46
N LYS A 33 13.90 -13.66 -10.97
CA LYS A 33 14.52 -12.86 -12.05
C LYS A 33 13.70 -12.82 -13.35
N ASN A 34 12.84 -13.81 -13.55
CA ASN A 34 11.94 -13.92 -14.69
C ASN A 34 10.48 -13.54 -14.38
N SER A 35 10.24 -12.85 -13.26
CA SER A 35 8.91 -12.47 -12.81
C SER A 35 8.72 -10.94 -12.78
N ILE A 36 7.54 -10.51 -13.19
CA ILE A 36 7.04 -9.16 -13.01
C ILE A 36 5.82 -9.24 -12.08
N PHE A 37 5.73 -8.33 -11.13
CA PHE A 37 4.52 -8.10 -10.34
C PHE A 37 3.86 -6.82 -10.84
N SER A 38 2.56 -6.86 -11.14
CA SER A 38 1.86 -5.73 -11.72
C SER A 38 0.51 -5.50 -11.04
N GLY A 39 0.16 -4.25 -10.84
CA GLY A 39 -1.10 -3.82 -10.23
C GLY A 39 -1.22 -2.30 -10.23
N SER A 40 -2.39 -1.78 -9.87
CA SER A 40 -2.66 -0.34 -9.78
C SER A 40 -3.06 0.06 -8.37
N GLY A 41 -2.73 1.28 -7.93
CA GLY A 41 -3.03 1.77 -6.58
C GLY A 41 -2.41 0.89 -5.49
N ASP A 42 -3.22 0.46 -4.51
CA ASP A 42 -2.79 -0.44 -3.43
C ASP A 42 -2.15 -1.75 -3.95
N SER A 43 -2.60 -2.23 -5.10
CA SER A 43 -2.04 -3.41 -5.75
C SER A 43 -0.64 -3.17 -6.33
N LEU A 44 -0.36 -1.95 -6.82
CA LEU A 44 0.99 -1.57 -7.22
C LEU A 44 1.91 -1.48 -6.00
N VAL A 45 1.42 -0.94 -4.88
CA VAL A 45 2.18 -0.94 -3.62
C VAL A 45 2.57 -2.35 -3.20
N SER A 46 1.64 -3.31 -3.29
CA SER A 46 1.91 -4.72 -2.97
C SER A 46 2.99 -5.32 -3.90
N SER A 47 2.97 -4.94 -5.18
CA SER A 47 3.97 -5.34 -6.19
C SER A 47 5.36 -4.75 -5.88
N LEU A 48 5.42 -3.44 -5.54
CA LEU A 48 6.65 -2.75 -5.16
C LEU A 48 7.25 -3.29 -3.84
N LEU A 49 6.41 -3.78 -2.93
CA LEU A 49 6.88 -4.48 -1.73
C LEU A 49 7.54 -5.81 -2.08
N ALA A 50 7.00 -6.59 -3.02
CA ALA A 50 7.68 -7.80 -3.51
C ALA A 50 9.04 -7.47 -4.13
N GLU A 51 9.14 -6.45 -4.97
CA GLU A 51 10.41 -5.99 -5.52
C GLU A 51 11.41 -5.62 -4.42
N SER A 52 10.98 -4.82 -3.45
CA SER A 52 11.84 -4.39 -2.33
C SER A 52 12.26 -5.52 -1.39
N PHE A 53 11.41 -6.51 -1.16
CA PHE A 53 11.71 -7.67 -0.32
C PHE A 53 12.57 -8.70 -1.04
N SER A 54 12.49 -8.78 -2.36
CA SER A 54 13.38 -9.60 -3.21
C SER A 54 14.73 -8.95 -3.51
N GLU A 55 14.96 -7.72 -3.00
CA GLU A 55 16.16 -6.94 -3.29
C GLU A 55 16.35 -6.65 -4.79
N GLY A 56 15.23 -6.47 -5.51
CA GLY A 56 15.23 -6.18 -6.93
C GLY A 56 15.29 -7.42 -7.84
N MET A 57 15.21 -8.63 -7.29
CA MET A 57 15.17 -9.84 -8.13
C MET A 57 13.89 -9.95 -8.95
N VAL A 58 12.76 -9.52 -8.42
CA VAL A 58 11.54 -9.32 -9.21
C VAL A 58 11.42 -7.85 -9.59
N CYS A 59 10.71 -7.55 -10.67
CA CYS A 59 10.39 -6.18 -11.09
C CYS A 59 8.91 -5.89 -10.78
N ALA A 60 8.62 -4.71 -10.25
CA ALA A 60 7.26 -4.20 -10.11
C ALA A 60 6.97 -3.17 -11.20
N MET A 61 5.82 -3.29 -11.89
CA MET A 61 5.45 -2.39 -12.97
C MET A 61 3.97 -2.00 -12.91
N ASP A 62 3.70 -0.75 -13.25
CA ASP A 62 2.34 -0.32 -13.56
C ASP A 62 1.80 -1.09 -14.78
N PRO A 63 0.55 -1.54 -14.79
CA PRO A 63 0.02 -2.35 -15.89
C PRO A 63 -0.06 -1.58 -17.21
N LEU A 64 -0.19 -0.26 -17.21
CA LEU A 64 -0.18 0.54 -18.45
C LEU A 64 1.22 0.64 -19.04
N ASP A 65 2.25 0.77 -18.22
CA ASP A 65 3.64 0.76 -18.66
C ASP A 65 4.00 -0.62 -19.24
N LEU A 66 3.55 -1.69 -18.57
CA LEU A 66 3.75 -3.06 -19.08
C LEU A 66 2.98 -3.31 -20.37
N TYR A 67 1.80 -2.71 -20.55
CA TYR A 67 1.05 -2.76 -21.81
C TYR A 67 1.76 -2.04 -22.96
N LYS A 68 2.48 -0.95 -22.67
CA LYS A 68 3.31 -0.24 -23.66
C LYS A 68 4.59 -1.00 -24.01
N THR A 69 5.09 -1.83 -23.10
CA THR A 69 6.31 -2.65 -23.27
C THR A 69 5.96 -4.13 -23.48
N LYS A 70 5.12 -4.44 -24.48
CA LYS A 70 4.52 -5.76 -24.72
C LYS A 70 5.54 -6.91 -24.76
N ASP A 71 6.72 -6.69 -25.33
CA ASP A 71 7.74 -7.74 -25.45
C ASP A 71 8.31 -8.16 -24.09
N LEU A 72 8.32 -7.26 -23.11
CA LEU A 72 8.67 -7.61 -21.75
C LEU A 72 7.62 -8.55 -21.14
N ALA A 73 6.33 -8.27 -21.32
CA ALA A 73 5.26 -9.15 -20.86
C ALA A 73 5.30 -10.53 -21.53
N LYS A 74 5.53 -10.58 -22.87
CA LYS A 74 5.65 -11.82 -23.63
C LYS A 74 6.85 -12.68 -23.23
N SER A 75 7.89 -12.10 -22.66
CA SER A 75 9.12 -12.81 -22.26
C SER A 75 9.11 -13.27 -20.80
N LYS A 76 8.26 -12.74 -19.95
CA LYS A 76 8.24 -12.94 -18.50
C LYS A 76 6.95 -13.60 -18.02
N GLN A 77 7.00 -14.23 -16.83
CA GLN A 77 5.77 -14.51 -16.10
C GLN A 77 5.33 -13.27 -15.33
N VAL A 78 4.03 -12.99 -15.33
CA VAL A 78 3.47 -11.79 -14.71
C VAL A 78 2.47 -12.17 -13.63
N TYR A 79 2.69 -11.67 -12.43
CA TYR A 79 1.79 -11.75 -11.29
C TYR A 79 0.93 -10.50 -11.24
N PHE A 80 -0.33 -10.62 -11.60
CA PHE A 80 -1.29 -9.52 -11.61
C PHE A 80 -2.00 -9.43 -10.27
N VAL A 81 -1.75 -8.37 -9.53
CA VAL A 81 -2.44 -8.08 -8.27
C VAL A 81 -3.67 -7.25 -8.57
N SER A 82 -4.86 -7.78 -8.32
CA SER A 82 -6.13 -7.07 -8.52
C SER A 82 -7.24 -7.69 -7.68
N ILE A 83 -7.67 -7.00 -6.64
CA ILE A 83 -8.69 -7.50 -5.72
C ILE A 83 -9.99 -7.81 -6.47
N SER A 84 -10.49 -6.89 -7.30
CA SER A 84 -11.69 -7.10 -8.12
C SER A 84 -11.48 -8.07 -9.29
N GLY A 85 -10.23 -8.16 -9.79
CA GLY A 85 -9.89 -8.91 -10.99
C GLY A 85 -10.53 -8.37 -12.27
N ASN A 86 -10.94 -7.09 -12.30
CA ASN A 86 -11.64 -6.47 -13.43
C ASN A 86 -10.91 -5.25 -14.02
N THR A 87 -9.70 -4.95 -13.57
CA THR A 87 -8.90 -3.85 -14.13
C THR A 87 -8.56 -4.12 -15.57
N ILE A 88 -9.07 -3.30 -16.49
CA ILE A 88 -8.98 -3.52 -17.96
C ILE A 88 -7.54 -3.71 -18.43
N THR A 89 -6.62 -2.86 -17.94
CA THR A 89 -5.22 -2.93 -18.39
C THR A 89 -4.55 -4.22 -17.95
N ASN A 90 -4.80 -4.70 -16.73
CA ASN A 90 -4.31 -6.00 -16.26
C ASN A 90 -4.81 -7.15 -17.18
N ILE A 91 -6.09 -7.12 -17.55
CA ILE A 91 -6.69 -8.13 -18.42
C ILE A 91 -6.04 -8.11 -19.82
N LYS A 92 -5.82 -6.91 -20.38
CA LYS A 92 -5.15 -6.76 -21.68
C LYS A 92 -3.73 -7.32 -21.67
N VAL A 93 -2.97 -7.06 -20.61
CA VAL A 93 -1.59 -7.56 -20.46
C VAL A 93 -1.58 -9.05 -20.17
N ALA A 94 -2.50 -9.57 -19.35
CA ALA A 94 -2.59 -11.00 -19.05
C ALA A 94 -2.77 -11.87 -20.31
N LYS A 95 -3.55 -11.39 -21.29
CA LYS A 95 -3.77 -12.09 -22.57
C LYS A 95 -2.52 -12.24 -23.43
N ILE A 96 -1.48 -11.44 -23.21
CA ILE A 96 -0.24 -11.46 -24.02
C ILE A 96 0.99 -11.88 -23.19
N ALA A 97 0.88 -11.98 -21.87
CA ALA A 97 1.98 -12.40 -21.01
C ALA A 97 2.42 -13.83 -21.33
N LYS A 98 3.72 -14.11 -21.21
CA LYS A 98 4.26 -15.48 -21.36
C LYS A 98 3.56 -16.47 -20.43
N LYS A 99 3.26 -16.02 -19.21
CA LYS A 99 2.47 -16.73 -18.22
C LYS A 99 1.81 -15.72 -17.32
N ALA A 100 0.50 -15.77 -17.20
CA ALA A 100 -0.29 -14.89 -16.37
C ALA A 100 -0.70 -15.60 -15.06
N ILE A 101 -0.42 -14.96 -13.92
CA ILE A 101 -0.84 -15.43 -12.60
C ILE A 101 -1.70 -14.34 -11.95
N ALA A 102 -2.97 -14.62 -11.73
CA ALA A 102 -3.88 -13.71 -11.03
C ALA A 102 -3.75 -13.85 -9.50
N ILE A 103 -3.54 -12.73 -8.80
CA ILE A 103 -3.68 -12.62 -7.34
C ILE A 103 -4.94 -11.78 -7.11
N THR A 104 -6.05 -12.42 -6.75
CA THR A 104 -7.38 -11.78 -6.73
C THR A 104 -8.29 -12.41 -5.67
N SER A 105 -9.29 -11.65 -5.18
CA SER A 105 -10.33 -12.19 -4.30
C SER A 105 -11.51 -12.81 -5.06
N LYS A 106 -11.52 -12.76 -6.40
CA LYS A 106 -12.64 -13.21 -7.26
C LYS A 106 -12.19 -14.28 -8.24
N SER A 107 -12.41 -15.55 -7.89
CA SER A 107 -12.02 -16.71 -8.70
C SER A 107 -12.67 -16.77 -10.10
N LYS A 108 -13.78 -16.07 -10.31
CA LYS A 108 -14.52 -15.99 -11.60
C LYS A 108 -14.41 -14.60 -12.23
N SER A 109 -13.43 -13.77 -11.85
CA SER A 109 -13.22 -12.46 -12.46
C SER A 109 -12.68 -12.57 -13.90
N GLN A 110 -12.77 -11.47 -14.65
CA GLN A 110 -12.24 -11.44 -16.02
C GLN A 110 -10.73 -11.72 -16.07
N LEU A 111 -9.96 -11.20 -15.09
CA LEU A 111 -8.54 -11.49 -14.96
C LEU A 111 -8.29 -12.97 -14.66
N ALA A 112 -9.05 -13.56 -13.73
CA ALA A 112 -8.91 -14.97 -13.39
C ALA A 112 -9.17 -15.88 -14.61
N ASN A 113 -10.18 -15.54 -15.44
CA ASN A 113 -10.54 -16.32 -16.63
C ASN A 113 -9.48 -16.31 -17.75
N VAL A 114 -8.62 -15.29 -17.79
CA VAL A 114 -7.54 -15.17 -18.81
C VAL A 114 -6.16 -15.52 -18.25
N SER A 115 -6.06 -15.94 -16.99
CA SER A 115 -4.81 -16.28 -16.31
C SER A 115 -4.57 -17.78 -16.28
N ASP A 116 -3.30 -18.20 -16.42
CA ASP A 116 -2.88 -19.61 -16.34
C ASP A 116 -2.98 -20.18 -14.91
N LYS A 117 -2.91 -19.31 -13.90
CA LYS A 117 -2.99 -19.69 -12.48
C LYS A 117 -3.65 -18.60 -11.67
N ILE A 118 -4.37 -19.01 -10.63
CA ILE A 118 -5.01 -18.10 -9.67
C ILE A 118 -4.41 -18.36 -8.29
N ILE A 119 -4.04 -17.28 -7.59
CA ILE A 119 -3.78 -17.24 -6.17
C ILE A 119 -4.96 -16.48 -5.56
N LEU A 120 -5.84 -17.22 -4.90
CA LEU A 120 -7.07 -16.66 -4.35
C LEU A 120 -6.78 -15.98 -3.00
N LEU A 121 -7.21 -14.73 -2.90
CA LEU A 121 -7.21 -13.95 -1.66
C LEU A 121 -8.55 -14.19 -0.94
N SER A 122 -8.50 -14.43 0.36
CA SER A 122 -9.65 -14.88 1.15
C SER A 122 -9.81 -14.14 2.48
N ALA A 123 -9.11 -13.00 2.67
CA ALA A 123 -9.25 -12.22 3.89
C ALA A 123 -10.71 -11.81 4.14
N PRO A 124 -11.19 -11.94 5.37
CA PRO A 124 -12.53 -11.47 5.73
C PRO A 124 -12.61 -9.95 5.59
N ASN A 125 -13.81 -9.42 5.38
CA ASN A 125 -14.04 -7.98 5.37
C ASN A 125 -15.43 -7.65 5.95
N SER A 126 -15.68 -6.37 6.16
CA SER A 126 -16.94 -5.87 6.73
C SER A 126 -18.18 -6.09 5.86
N GLY A 127 -18.00 -6.43 4.59
CA GLY A 127 -19.11 -6.55 3.61
C GLY A 127 -19.63 -5.20 3.10
N VAL A 128 -19.07 -4.08 3.57
CA VAL A 128 -19.42 -2.72 3.15
C VAL A 128 -18.30 -2.13 2.31
N PHE A 129 -18.66 -1.42 1.24
CA PHE A 129 -17.68 -0.75 0.37
C PHE A 129 -16.94 0.35 1.14
N THR A 130 -15.63 0.17 1.28
CA THR A 130 -14.75 1.08 2.01
C THR A 130 -13.34 1.07 1.42
N ALA A 131 -12.42 1.89 1.97
CA ALA A 131 -11.03 1.94 1.52
C ALA A 131 -10.29 0.61 1.79
N GLY A 132 -9.35 0.28 0.93
CA GLY A 132 -8.56 -0.94 1.06
C GLY A 132 -7.71 -0.94 2.33
N SER A 133 -7.90 -1.93 3.19
CA SER A 133 -7.14 -2.15 4.43
C SER A 133 -6.69 -3.61 4.55
N ILE A 134 -7.56 -4.53 4.96
CA ILE A 134 -7.22 -5.94 5.10
C ILE A 134 -6.89 -6.59 3.75
N SER A 135 -7.57 -6.20 2.67
CA SER A 135 -7.29 -6.67 1.31
C SER A 135 -5.90 -6.24 0.81
N PHE A 136 -5.48 -5.02 1.18
CA PHE A 136 -4.10 -4.58 0.93
C PHE A 136 -3.10 -5.43 1.71
N LEU A 137 -3.33 -5.62 3.02
CA LEU A 137 -2.43 -6.39 3.88
C LEU A 137 -2.26 -7.83 3.35
N GLU A 138 -3.34 -8.50 2.97
CA GLU A 138 -3.30 -9.83 2.38
C GLU A 138 -2.52 -9.84 1.06
N SER A 139 -2.79 -8.89 0.17
CA SER A 139 -2.08 -8.76 -1.12
C SER A 139 -0.58 -8.56 -0.91
N ALA A 140 -0.20 -7.65 -0.01
CA ALA A 140 1.19 -7.35 0.31
C ALA A 140 1.92 -8.57 0.88
N LEU A 141 1.33 -9.25 1.88
CA LEU A 141 1.91 -10.46 2.48
C LEU A 141 1.99 -11.61 1.48
N THR A 142 0.99 -11.76 0.61
CA THR A 142 1.00 -12.77 -0.46
C THR A 142 2.17 -12.49 -1.43
N CYS A 143 2.31 -11.27 -1.91
CA CYS A 143 3.41 -10.86 -2.80
C CYS A 143 4.78 -11.05 -2.16
N ILE A 144 4.95 -10.62 -0.89
CA ILE A 144 6.20 -10.78 -0.15
C ILE A 144 6.51 -12.26 0.07
N SER A 145 5.53 -13.10 0.43
CA SER A 145 5.75 -14.52 0.68
C SER A 145 6.17 -15.28 -0.58
N LEU A 146 5.77 -14.80 -1.77
CA LEU A 146 6.22 -15.38 -3.06
C LEU A 146 7.71 -15.12 -3.34
N VAL A 147 8.32 -14.13 -2.75
CA VAL A 147 9.73 -13.77 -3.01
C VAL A 147 10.66 -14.06 -1.84
N LYS A 148 10.13 -14.14 -0.62
CA LYS A 148 10.92 -14.38 0.59
C LYS A 148 10.12 -15.19 1.63
N PRO A 149 10.73 -16.15 2.34
CA PRO A 149 10.10 -16.76 3.49
C PRO A 149 9.77 -15.70 4.55
N ILE A 150 8.55 -15.70 5.06
CA ILE A 150 8.11 -14.76 6.09
C ILE A 150 7.63 -15.46 7.36
N ARG A 151 7.86 -14.83 8.50
CA ARG A 151 7.33 -15.24 9.80
C ARG A 151 6.67 -14.03 10.45
N ILE A 152 5.35 -14.09 10.60
CA ILE A 152 4.58 -13.05 11.28
C ILE A 152 4.69 -13.30 12.78
N SER A 153 5.08 -12.29 13.52
CA SER A 153 5.20 -12.33 14.99
C SER A 153 4.83 -10.98 15.59
N LYS A 154 4.40 -10.95 16.84
CA LYS A 154 4.12 -9.75 17.62
C LYS A 154 3.12 -8.77 16.97
N SER A 155 2.21 -9.26 16.12
CA SER A 155 1.26 -8.42 15.38
C SER A 155 0.40 -7.54 16.28
N GLU A 156 -0.05 -8.05 17.43
CA GLU A 156 -0.86 -7.30 18.41
C GLU A 156 -0.06 -6.17 19.08
N GLU A 157 1.21 -6.42 19.43
CA GLU A 157 2.11 -5.40 20.00
C GLU A 157 2.39 -4.29 18.98
N ILE A 158 2.68 -4.68 17.73
CA ILE A 158 2.93 -3.77 16.61
C ILE A 158 1.70 -2.91 16.35
N PHE A 159 0.51 -3.52 16.31
CA PHE A 159 -0.75 -2.82 16.14
C PHE A 159 -1.02 -1.82 17.27
N LYS A 160 -0.87 -2.24 18.53
CA LYS A 160 -1.05 -1.38 19.70
C LYS A 160 -0.12 -0.16 19.66
N LYS A 161 1.14 -0.35 19.26
CA LYS A 161 2.13 0.71 19.09
C LYS A 161 1.70 1.69 17.98
N ALA A 162 1.30 1.20 16.81
CA ALA A 162 0.80 2.02 15.71
C ALA A 162 -0.46 2.80 16.12
N LYS A 163 -1.41 2.15 16.79
CA LYS A 163 -2.64 2.75 17.31
C LYS A 163 -2.36 3.90 18.29
N THR A 164 -1.42 3.71 19.20
CA THR A 164 -1.02 4.73 20.17
C THR A 164 -0.41 5.94 19.47
N ASN A 165 0.50 5.71 18.51
CA ASN A 165 1.14 6.78 17.77
C ASN A 165 0.14 7.55 16.88
N ALA A 166 -0.74 6.85 16.18
CA ALA A 166 -1.77 7.48 15.37
C ALA A 166 -2.72 8.37 16.18
N LYS A 167 -3.16 7.93 17.36
CA LYS A 167 -4.03 8.73 18.27
C LYS A 167 -3.38 10.02 18.73
N ARG A 168 -2.07 10.02 18.99
CA ARG A 168 -1.31 11.18 19.49
C ARG A 168 -0.91 12.15 18.39
N SER A 169 -0.92 11.70 17.15
CA SER A 169 -0.49 12.50 16.00
C SER A 169 -1.46 13.66 15.74
N LYS A 170 -0.87 14.82 15.48
CA LYS A 170 -1.59 16.00 14.98
C LYS A 170 -1.11 16.25 13.56
N MET A 171 -2.01 16.59 12.66
CA MET A 171 -1.67 16.81 11.25
C MET A 171 -2.56 17.88 10.63
N THR A 172 -2.09 18.46 9.56
CA THR A 172 -2.82 19.41 8.72
C THR A 172 -3.39 18.73 7.48
N THR A 173 -3.97 19.49 6.59
CA THR A 173 -4.58 18.96 5.36
C THR A 173 -3.59 18.77 4.23
N LYS A 174 -2.39 19.39 4.30
CA LYS A 174 -1.30 19.15 3.37
C LYS A 174 -0.22 18.30 4.03
N ILE A 175 0.05 17.15 3.45
CA ILE A 175 0.85 16.09 4.04
C ILE A 175 1.88 15.59 3.03
N TYR A 176 3.12 15.43 3.48
CA TYR A 176 4.16 14.73 2.73
C TYR A 176 4.54 13.45 3.50
N VAL A 177 4.44 12.30 2.85
CA VAL A 177 4.83 11.03 3.43
C VAL A 177 6.13 10.57 2.78
N LEU A 178 7.16 10.39 3.60
CA LEU A 178 8.51 10.10 3.12
C LEU A 178 8.92 8.68 3.50
N GLY A 179 9.55 7.99 2.55
CA GLY A 179 10.13 6.67 2.75
C GLY A 179 11.16 6.34 1.69
N ASN A 180 12.00 5.33 1.93
CA ASN A 180 12.98 4.85 0.97
C ASN A 180 12.87 3.32 0.83
N ARG A 181 13.36 2.76 -0.27
CA ARG A 181 13.35 1.32 -0.50
C ARG A 181 11.95 0.73 -0.23
N PHE A 182 11.81 -0.18 0.75
CA PHE A 182 10.52 -0.83 1.06
C PHE A 182 9.54 0.09 1.81
N THR A 183 9.98 1.16 2.43
CA THR A 183 9.10 2.15 3.07
C THR A 183 8.54 3.17 2.06
N TYR A 184 9.15 3.33 0.89
CA TYR A 184 8.61 4.18 -0.17
C TYR A 184 7.24 3.69 -0.70
N PRO A 185 7.03 2.40 -1.04
CA PRO A 185 5.68 1.91 -1.33
C PRO A 185 4.69 2.12 -0.18
N LEU A 186 5.14 2.02 1.06
CA LEU A 186 4.28 2.28 2.23
C LEU A 186 3.95 3.77 2.40
N ALA A 187 4.86 4.67 1.98
CA ALA A 187 4.56 6.10 1.89
C ALA A 187 3.49 6.39 0.83
N MET A 188 3.57 5.73 -0.34
CA MET A 188 2.53 5.78 -1.37
C MET A 188 1.17 5.28 -0.83
N TYR A 189 1.16 4.15 -0.13
CA TYR A 189 -0.05 3.61 0.51
C TYR A 189 -0.63 4.58 1.56
N CYS A 190 0.22 5.17 2.40
CA CYS A 190 -0.19 6.11 3.42
C CYS A 190 -0.86 7.35 2.79
N ALA A 191 -0.25 7.96 1.78
CA ALA A 191 -0.83 9.08 1.05
C ALA A 191 -2.18 8.70 0.43
N ALA A 192 -2.30 7.51 -0.18
CA ALA A 192 -3.56 7.03 -0.73
C ALA A 192 -4.67 6.97 0.32
N LYS A 193 -4.37 6.53 1.55
CA LYS A 193 -5.37 6.49 2.63
C LYS A 193 -5.82 7.90 3.05
N PHE A 194 -4.97 8.91 2.99
CA PHE A 194 -5.39 10.30 3.19
C PHE A 194 -6.29 10.82 2.07
N TYR A 195 -6.04 10.46 0.81
CA TYR A 195 -6.95 10.79 -0.31
C TYR A 195 -8.33 10.16 -0.11
N GLU A 196 -8.35 8.84 0.13
CA GLU A 196 -9.58 8.06 0.18
C GLU A 196 -10.45 8.38 1.40
N ILE A 197 -9.85 8.55 2.56
CA ILE A 197 -10.59 8.73 3.82
C ILE A 197 -10.95 10.21 4.03
N LEU A 198 -10.07 11.13 3.71
CA LEU A 198 -10.17 12.53 4.09
C LEU A 198 -10.26 13.51 2.92
N GLY A 199 -9.80 13.14 1.73
CA GLY A 199 -9.66 14.05 0.59
C GLY A 199 -8.58 15.11 0.83
N TYR A 200 -7.54 14.76 1.59
CA TYR A 200 -6.45 15.69 1.87
C TYR A 200 -5.45 15.76 0.71
N ASP A 201 -4.75 16.88 0.61
CA ASP A 201 -3.62 17.08 -0.30
C ASP A 201 -2.38 16.36 0.29
N ALA A 202 -2.23 15.09 -0.06
CA ALA A 202 -1.16 14.25 0.44
C ALA A 202 -0.19 13.86 -0.70
N HIS A 203 1.09 13.91 -0.43
CA HIS A 203 2.15 13.57 -1.36
C HIS A 203 2.99 12.42 -0.78
N TYR A 204 3.66 11.65 -1.63
CA TYR A 204 4.62 10.65 -1.18
C TYR A 204 5.90 10.77 -1.98
N SER A 205 7.04 10.68 -1.31
CA SER A 205 8.34 10.86 -1.96
C SER A 205 9.44 10.06 -1.26
N ARG A 206 10.56 9.90 -1.97
CA ARG A 206 11.81 9.50 -1.33
C ARG A 206 12.42 10.71 -0.63
N ILE A 207 13.13 10.50 0.48
CA ILE A 207 13.68 11.59 1.31
C ILE A 207 14.54 12.54 0.48
N GLU A 208 15.45 12.02 -0.32
CA GLU A 208 16.34 12.83 -1.13
C GLU A 208 15.57 13.58 -2.22
N GLN A 209 14.63 12.93 -2.89
CA GLN A 209 13.79 13.57 -3.91
C GLN A 209 12.92 14.68 -3.31
N PHE A 210 12.32 14.44 -2.15
CA PHE A 210 11.59 15.46 -1.41
C PHE A 210 12.47 16.69 -1.15
N SER A 211 13.70 16.50 -0.72
CA SER A 211 14.63 17.59 -0.43
C SER A 211 15.01 18.40 -1.67
N HIS A 212 15.04 17.74 -2.84
CA HIS A 212 15.35 18.41 -4.12
C HIS A 212 14.14 19.09 -4.79
N MET A 213 12.93 18.63 -4.50
CA MET A 213 11.73 19.06 -5.25
C MET A 213 10.61 19.56 -4.31
N GLU A 214 9.88 18.66 -3.65
CA GLU A 214 8.62 19.02 -2.98
C GLU A 214 8.82 19.92 -1.76
N LEU A 215 9.99 19.90 -1.13
CA LEU A 215 10.32 20.76 0.01
C LEU A 215 10.11 22.24 -0.34
N PHE A 216 10.40 22.66 -1.58
CA PHE A 216 10.19 24.04 -2.03
C PHE A 216 8.73 24.44 -2.14
N SER A 217 7.80 23.48 -2.15
CA SER A 217 6.35 23.73 -2.14
C SER A 217 5.74 23.63 -0.73
N SER A 218 6.52 23.22 0.26
CA SER A 218 6.06 23.10 1.64
C SER A 218 5.98 24.47 2.33
N LYS A 219 5.10 24.58 3.32
CA LYS A 219 4.86 25.81 4.09
C LYS A 219 4.87 25.52 5.57
N LYS A 220 5.11 26.53 6.38
CA LYS A 220 4.95 26.46 7.83
C LYS A 220 3.57 25.89 8.19
N GLY A 221 3.53 24.89 9.04
CA GLY A 221 2.32 24.19 9.46
C GLY A 221 2.01 22.92 8.64
N ASP A 222 2.57 22.73 7.42
CA ASP A 222 2.41 21.47 6.70
C ASP A 222 2.93 20.29 7.52
N THR A 223 2.48 19.09 7.21
CA THR A 223 2.88 17.88 7.94
C THR A 223 3.78 17.01 7.09
N VAL A 224 4.90 16.58 7.65
CA VAL A 224 5.77 15.53 7.11
C VAL A 224 5.63 14.28 7.98
N ILE A 225 5.32 13.14 7.38
CA ILE A 225 5.31 11.82 8.00
C ILE A 225 6.52 11.06 7.47
N LEU A 226 7.47 10.73 8.34
CA LEU A 226 8.70 10.03 7.97
C LEU A 226 8.61 8.57 8.38
N LEU A 227 8.45 7.67 7.40
CA LEU A 227 8.35 6.22 7.58
C LEU A 227 9.72 5.55 7.48
N GLU A 228 10.68 6.05 8.24
CA GLU A 228 12.07 5.58 8.25
C GLU A 228 12.58 5.41 9.69
N GLU A 229 13.67 4.67 9.82
CA GLU A 229 14.33 4.50 11.10
C GLU A 229 14.98 5.80 11.61
N LYS A 230 15.17 5.90 12.93
CA LYS A 230 15.81 7.05 13.56
C LYS A 230 17.34 6.94 13.56
N ASN A 231 17.95 7.18 12.42
CA ASN A 231 19.41 7.36 12.28
C ASN A 231 19.82 8.85 12.37
N SER A 232 21.12 9.15 12.33
CA SER A 232 21.64 10.53 12.42
C SER A 232 21.10 11.42 11.30
N HIS A 233 21.10 10.93 10.05
CA HIS A 233 20.62 11.66 8.87
C HIS A 233 19.13 12.04 9.03
N ASN A 234 18.28 11.07 9.37
CA ASN A 234 16.85 11.29 9.52
C ASN A 234 16.52 12.21 10.72
N LYS A 235 17.31 12.14 11.81
CA LYS A 235 17.16 13.08 12.94
C LYS A 235 17.48 14.50 12.52
N GLN A 236 18.56 14.71 11.77
CA GLN A 236 18.94 16.04 11.26
C GLN A 236 17.85 16.60 10.32
N LEU A 237 17.29 15.79 9.41
CA LEU A 237 16.17 16.20 8.58
C LEU A 237 14.97 16.65 9.42
N VAL A 238 14.59 15.87 10.44
CA VAL A 238 13.48 16.19 11.34
C VAL A 238 13.71 17.51 12.07
N GLU A 239 14.91 17.76 12.57
CA GLU A 239 15.29 19.00 13.25
C GLU A 239 15.19 20.20 12.30
N ASN A 240 15.77 20.07 11.08
CA ASN A 240 15.72 21.12 10.08
C ASN A 240 14.28 21.47 9.67
N LEU A 241 13.43 20.47 9.44
CA LEU A 241 12.02 20.69 9.11
C LEU A 241 11.25 21.38 10.25
N LYS A 242 11.48 20.99 11.49
CA LYS A 242 10.87 21.63 12.67
C LYS A 242 11.32 23.09 12.82
N ASN A 243 12.59 23.38 12.55
CA ASN A 243 13.13 24.74 12.64
C ASN A 243 12.45 25.72 11.69
N ILE A 244 11.97 25.24 10.54
CA ILE A 244 11.18 26.06 9.58
C ILE A 244 9.67 25.97 9.83
N GLY A 245 9.25 25.34 10.94
CA GLY A 245 7.85 25.30 11.40
C GLY A 245 6.99 24.22 10.74
N ILE A 246 7.59 23.21 10.13
CA ILE A 246 6.88 22.04 9.62
C ILE A 246 6.59 21.08 10.77
N ASN A 247 5.38 20.55 10.81
CA ASN A 247 4.99 19.51 11.76
C ASN A 247 5.53 18.16 11.32
N VAL A 248 6.31 17.47 12.17
CA VAL A 248 6.93 16.20 11.79
C VAL A 248 6.44 15.04 12.66
N ILE A 249 5.94 14.00 12.02
CA ILE A 249 5.58 12.72 12.62
C ILE A 249 6.67 11.71 12.23
N HIS A 250 7.55 11.37 13.17
CA HIS A 250 8.63 10.39 12.99
C HIS A 250 8.59 9.38 14.13
N PRO A 251 7.78 8.32 14.01
CA PRO A 251 7.60 7.34 15.08
C PRO A 251 8.78 6.38 15.19
N ASP A 252 8.95 5.78 16.39
CA ASP A 252 9.84 4.64 16.56
C ASP A 252 9.24 3.42 15.89
N MET A 253 10.02 2.77 15.03
CA MET A 253 9.60 1.56 14.32
C MET A 253 10.27 0.32 14.90
N PRO A 254 9.69 -0.88 14.70
CA PRO A 254 10.38 -2.15 14.94
C PRO A 254 11.68 -2.25 14.09
N SER A 255 12.64 -3.04 14.52
CA SER A 255 13.92 -3.23 13.78
C SER A 255 13.81 -4.27 12.66
N GLU A 256 12.91 -5.24 12.78
CA GLU A 256 12.76 -6.32 11.80
C GLU A 256 11.90 -5.84 10.61
N LYS A 257 12.36 -6.08 9.38
CA LYS A 257 11.79 -5.51 8.14
C LYS A 257 10.30 -5.82 7.94
N LEU A 258 9.86 -7.06 8.23
CA LEU A 258 8.44 -7.42 8.11
C LEU A 258 7.60 -6.72 9.19
N SER A 259 8.12 -6.63 10.41
CA SER A 259 7.49 -5.92 11.52
C SER A 259 7.39 -4.42 11.25
N GLN A 260 8.39 -3.81 10.58
CA GLN A 260 8.32 -2.43 10.11
C GLN A 260 7.21 -2.27 9.05
N MET A 261 7.13 -3.19 8.09
CA MET A 261 6.08 -3.17 7.07
C MET A 261 4.69 -3.25 7.70
N LEU A 262 4.47 -4.15 8.65
CA LEU A 262 3.20 -4.25 9.39
C LEU A 262 2.90 -2.98 10.17
N TYR A 263 3.90 -2.44 10.88
CA TYR A 263 3.75 -1.21 11.63
C TYR A 263 3.37 -0.02 10.74
N CYS A 264 4.10 0.18 9.63
CA CYS A 264 3.80 1.25 8.68
C CYS A 264 2.42 1.07 8.03
N THR A 265 2.03 -0.16 7.71
CA THR A 265 0.69 -0.48 7.18
C THR A 265 -0.41 -0.06 8.18
N PHE A 266 -0.31 -0.50 9.44
CA PHE A 266 -1.28 -0.11 10.46
C PHE A 266 -1.28 1.39 10.73
N LEU A 267 -0.10 2.01 10.80
CA LEU A 267 0.00 3.46 11.03
C LEU A 267 -0.68 4.24 9.89
N SER A 268 -0.43 3.84 8.63
CA SER A 268 -1.00 4.45 7.43
C SER A 268 -2.54 4.38 7.40
N GLN A 269 -3.12 3.31 7.94
CA GLN A 269 -4.56 3.14 8.04
C GLN A 269 -5.15 3.93 9.21
N LEU A 270 -4.47 3.92 10.35
CA LEU A 270 -4.98 4.49 11.59
C LEU A 270 -4.84 6.02 11.66
N LEU A 271 -3.85 6.63 11.02
CA LEU A 271 -3.68 8.07 10.98
C LEU A 271 -4.92 8.78 10.39
N PRO A 272 -5.34 8.50 9.14
CA PRO A 272 -6.52 9.14 8.58
C PRO A 272 -7.83 8.71 9.27
N LEU A 273 -7.92 7.47 9.79
CA LEU A 273 -9.07 7.03 10.56
C LEU A 273 -9.28 7.89 11.81
N TYR A 274 -8.24 8.08 12.63
CA TYR A 274 -8.38 8.90 13.84
C TYR A 274 -8.58 10.37 13.54
N GLU A 275 -8.01 10.90 12.47
CA GLU A 275 -8.27 12.27 12.04
C GLU A 275 -9.72 12.43 11.57
N ALA A 276 -10.28 11.47 10.82
CA ALA A 276 -11.67 11.44 10.42
C ALA A 276 -12.61 11.41 11.63
N LYS A 277 -12.29 10.59 12.64
CA LYS A 277 -13.05 10.53 13.91
C LYS A 277 -13.01 11.85 14.70
N LYS A 278 -11.86 12.50 14.80
CA LYS A 278 -11.75 13.83 15.42
C LYS A 278 -12.66 14.85 14.73
N LYS A 279 -12.79 14.74 13.39
CA LYS A 279 -13.68 15.58 12.57
C LYS A 279 -15.14 15.08 12.53
N ARG A 280 -15.49 14.07 13.31
CA ARG A 280 -16.83 13.47 13.38
C ARG A 280 -17.37 13.03 12.02
N ARG A 281 -16.50 12.61 11.09
CA ARG A 281 -16.93 12.03 9.81
C ARG A 281 -17.56 10.66 10.02
N LYS A 282 -18.57 10.34 9.19
CA LYS A 282 -19.18 9.01 9.13
C LYS A 282 -18.75 8.25 7.88
N GLU A 283 -18.54 8.96 6.78
CA GLU A 283 -18.20 8.36 5.50
C GLU A 283 -16.77 8.70 5.06
N CYS A 284 -16.13 7.78 4.38
CA CYS A 284 -14.89 8.02 3.66
C CYS A 284 -15.11 9.02 2.54
N HIS A 285 -14.15 9.90 2.29
CA HIS A 285 -14.27 10.96 1.28
C HIS A 285 -14.59 10.39 -0.11
N PHE A 286 -13.91 9.33 -0.56
CA PHE A 286 -14.13 8.77 -1.89
C PHE A 286 -15.53 8.16 -2.09
N VAL A 287 -16.23 7.80 -1.00
CA VAL A 287 -17.63 7.34 -1.07
C VAL A 287 -18.57 8.52 -1.34
N LEU A 288 -18.25 9.69 -0.75
CA LEU A 288 -19.01 10.94 -0.95
C LEU A 288 -18.72 11.57 -2.31
N ALA A 289 -17.49 11.50 -2.79
CA ALA A 289 -17.03 12.10 -4.05
C ALA A 289 -17.48 11.26 -5.27
N LYS A 290 -18.79 11.11 -5.46
CA LYS A 290 -19.37 10.20 -6.47
C LYS A 290 -18.96 10.53 -7.90
N GLU A 291 -18.90 11.81 -8.28
CA GLU A 291 -18.52 12.25 -9.62
C GLU A 291 -17.06 11.89 -9.93
N ILE A 292 -16.14 12.21 -9.00
CA ILE A 292 -14.72 11.87 -9.12
C ILE A 292 -14.53 10.35 -9.21
N ARG A 293 -15.27 9.60 -8.39
CA ARG A 293 -15.24 8.14 -8.42
C ARG A 293 -15.74 7.58 -9.76
N ASN A 294 -16.75 8.18 -10.38
CA ASN A 294 -17.24 7.76 -11.68
C ASN A 294 -16.18 7.99 -12.77
N VAL A 295 -15.49 9.12 -12.77
CA VAL A 295 -14.35 9.36 -13.68
C VAL A 295 -13.27 8.28 -13.47
N SER A 296 -12.89 8.00 -12.23
CA SER A 296 -11.91 6.94 -11.91
C SER A 296 -12.36 5.57 -12.42
N ASN A 297 -13.61 5.17 -12.15
CA ASN A 297 -14.15 3.88 -12.58
C ASN A 297 -14.12 3.73 -14.12
N ASN A 298 -14.51 4.77 -14.86
CA ASN A 298 -14.49 4.75 -16.33
C ASN A 298 -13.08 4.60 -16.93
N MET A 299 -12.04 4.94 -16.18
CA MET A 299 -10.64 4.78 -16.61
C MET A 299 -10.06 3.40 -16.26
N ILE A 300 -10.62 2.75 -15.25
CA ILE A 300 -10.04 1.52 -14.67
C ILE A 300 -10.81 0.26 -15.11
N TYR A 301 -12.17 0.37 -15.25
CA TYR A 301 -13.08 -0.78 -15.47
C TYR A 301 -13.82 -0.74 -16.82
#